data_48905b10422316b0183531ceb518f550
#
_entry.id   48905b10422316b0183531ceb518f550
#
_cell.length_a   1.000
_cell.length_b   1.000
_cell.length_c   1.000
_cell.angle_alpha   90.00
_cell.angle_beta   90.00
_cell.angle_gamma   90.00
#
_symmetry.space_group_name_H-M   'P 1'
#
loop_
_entity.id
_entity.type
_entity.pdbx_description
1 polymer ?
#
loop_
_entity_poly.entity_id
_entity_poly.type
_entity_poly.pdbx_seq_one_letter_code
_entity_poly.pdbx_strand_id
1 'polypeptide(L)'
;MKRFKERSKDSLRPVSLEWDFQPGADASLLIRMGGTHVICGISVEEKVPPFLKGTGKGWITAEYGMLPCATNSRYRREIGGRSGRTYEIQRLIGRSLRMMVDLSTIGERTLRVDCDVLNADGGTRTASITGGALALRHAFQKLVTDGKMAEMPAILPVAAISVGIIDGEACLDLDYSEDSRADVDANFVMSGDGRWIEIQSTAEGAPFSSEDFLSLTNLAEKGINELFEFWK
;
A
#
# COMPACT_ATOMS: atom_id res chain seq x y z
N MET A 1 10.09 -25.67 -4.82
CA MET A 1 10.33 -24.59 -5.82
C MET A 1 11.49 -23.71 -5.39
N LYS A 2 12.41 -23.30 -6.28
CA LYS A 2 13.45 -22.28 -5.95
C LYS A 2 12.84 -20.90 -6.22
N ARG A 3 12.55 -20.15 -5.17
CA ARG A 3 12.17 -18.72 -5.26
C ARG A 3 13.35 -17.90 -5.79
N PHE A 4 13.07 -16.76 -6.41
CA PHE A 4 14.10 -15.86 -6.93
C PHE A 4 15.17 -15.57 -5.86
N LYS A 5 16.45 -15.76 -6.20
CA LYS A 5 17.61 -15.65 -5.30
C LYS A 5 17.58 -16.60 -4.08
N GLU A 6 16.97 -17.77 -4.22
CA GLU A 6 16.88 -18.78 -3.14
C GLU A 6 16.21 -18.27 -1.85
N ARG A 7 15.31 -17.27 -1.98
CA ARG A 7 14.59 -16.68 -0.85
C ARG A 7 13.71 -17.72 -0.16
N SER A 8 13.72 -17.72 1.17
CA SER A 8 12.82 -18.55 1.98
C SER A 8 11.35 -18.19 1.73
N LYS A 9 10.46 -19.18 1.88
CA LYS A 9 9.01 -18.96 1.67
C LYS A 9 8.39 -17.95 2.64
N ASP A 10 9.03 -17.70 3.76
CA ASP A 10 8.59 -16.83 4.82
C ASP A 10 9.38 -15.51 4.92
N SER A 11 10.14 -15.15 3.89
CA SER A 11 11.00 -13.95 3.86
C SER A 11 10.45 -12.87 2.93
N LEU A 12 10.57 -11.61 3.34
CA LEU A 12 10.33 -10.46 2.48
C LEU A 12 11.39 -10.34 1.39
N ARG A 13 11.04 -9.73 0.28
CA ARG A 13 12.02 -9.16 -0.66
C ARG A 13 12.75 -7.99 0.02
N PRO A 14 13.96 -7.62 -0.42
CA PRO A 14 14.63 -6.43 0.09
C PRO A 14 13.73 -5.20 -0.04
N VAL A 15 13.60 -4.45 1.05
CA VAL A 15 12.81 -3.20 1.09
C VAL A 15 13.77 -2.02 1.22
N SER A 16 13.56 -0.97 0.42
CA SER A 16 14.28 0.29 0.55
C SER A 16 13.35 1.48 0.34
N LEU A 17 13.65 2.57 1.02
CA LEU A 17 12.88 3.82 1.04
C LEU A 17 13.79 4.97 0.62
N GLU A 18 13.28 5.84 -0.25
CA GLU A 18 13.95 7.08 -0.66
C GLU A 18 12.96 8.24 -0.49
N TRP A 19 13.23 9.05 0.54
CA TRP A 19 12.36 10.15 0.95
C TRP A 19 12.51 11.36 0.04
N ASP A 20 11.44 12.16 -0.06
CA ASP A 20 11.39 13.40 -0.86
C ASP A 20 11.82 13.21 -2.33
N PHE A 21 11.56 12.01 -2.87
CA PHE A 21 11.90 11.64 -4.25
C PHE A 21 11.24 12.55 -5.30
N GLN A 22 10.03 13.05 -5.04
CA GLN A 22 9.27 13.92 -5.94
C GLN A 22 9.24 15.35 -5.40
N PRO A 23 10.09 16.26 -5.90
CA PRO A 23 10.23 17.62 -5.34
C PRO A 23 8.97 18.49 -5.43
N GLY A 24 8.07 18.18 -6.36
CA GLY A 24 6.81 18.92 -6.54
C GLY A 24 5.67 18.50 -5.59
N ALA A 25 5.85 17.45 -4.80
CA ALA A 25 4.87 17.00 -3.81
C ALA A 25 5.12 17.67 -2.45
N ASP A 26 4.09 17.82 -1.63
CA ASP A 26 4.25 18.30 -0.24
C ASP A 26 5.10 17.33 0.58
N ALA A 27 4.96 16.02 0.32
CA ALA A 27 5.86 14.97 0.79
C ALA A 27 5.87 13.83 -0.24
N SER A 28 6.94 13.06 -0.31
CA SER A 28 6.99 11.90 -1.20
C SER A 28 7.96 10.83 -0.72
N LEU A 29 7.71 9.62 -1.20
CA LEU A 29 8.51 8.44 -0.91
C LEU A 29 8.56 7.56 -2.16
N LEU A 30 9.75 7.13 -2.56
CA LEU A 30 9.90 5.99 -3.45
C LEU A 30 10.16 4.74 -2.59
N ILE A 31 9.18 3.82 -2.56
CA ILE A 31 9.34 2.50 -1.94
C ILE A 31 9.74 1.47 -2.99
N ARG A 32 10.72 0.65 -2.66
CA ARG A 32 11.10 -0.52 -3.45
C ARG A 32 10.94 -1.78 -2.61
N MET A 33 10.21 -2.75 -3.12
CA MET A 33 10.04 -4.09 -2.54
C MET A 33 10.49 -5.11 -3.59
N GLY A 34 11.74 -5.54 -3.50
CA GLY A 34 12.36 -6.31 -4.58
C GLY A 34 12.35 -5.56 -5.90
N GLY A 35 11.75 -6.17 -6.94
CA GLY A 35 11.56 -5.54 -8.25
C GLY A 35 10.38 -4.57 -8.32
N THR A 36 9.48 -4.54 -7.33
CA THR A 36 8.35 -3.60 -7.33
C THR A 36 8.78 -2.24 -6.81
N HIS A 37 8.60 -1.19 -7.64
CA HIS A 37 8.95 0.19 -7.30
C HIS A 37 7.73 1.09 -7.46
N VAL A 38 7.38 1.83 -6.39
CA VAL A 38 6.21 2.74 -6.38
C VAL A 38 6.62 4.10 -5.82
N ILE A 39 6.31 5.17 -6.55
CA ILE A 39 6.34 6.53 -6.00
C ILE A 39 5.01 6.79 -5.30
N CYS A 40 5.07 7.25 -4.05
CA CYS A 40 3.92 7.71 -3.29
C CYS A 40 4.10 9.21 -3.03
N GLY A 41 3.36 10.05 -3.75
CA GLY A 41 3.35 11.51 -3.59
C GLY A 41 2.15 11.96 -2.77
N ILE A 42 2.35 12.94 -1.91
CA ILE A 42 1.28 13.56 -1.11
C ILE A 42 1.08 14.98 -1.56
N SER A 43 -0.16 15.32 -1.91
CA SER A 43 -0.61 16.71 -2.14
C SER A 43 -1.60 17.11 -1.05
N VAL A 44 -1.38 18.26 -0.43
CA VAL A 44 -2.24 18.82 0.62
C VAL A 44 -3.07 19.94 0.04
N GLU A 45 -4.39 19.80 0.12
CA GLU A 45 -5.35 20.82 -0.30
C GLU A 45 -6.09 21.37 0.93
N GLU A 46 -6.07 22.68 1.14
CA GLU A 46 -6.79 23.36 2.25
C GLU A 46 -8.31 23.47 1.94
N LYS A 47 -8.89 22.36 1.51
CA LYS A 47 -10.32 22.19 1.24
C LYS A 47 -10.70 20.72 1.39
N VAL A 48 -11.96 20.48 1.69
CA VAL A 48 -12.55 19.13 1.77
C VAL A 48 -13.63 18.92 0.70
N PRO A 49 -13.96 17.67 0.37
CA PRO A 49 -15.10 17.36 -0.48
C PRO A 49 -16.40 17.99 0.07
N PRO A 50 -17.39 18.33 -0.79
CA PRO A 50 -18.61 19.03 -0.38
C PRO A 50 -19.37 18.38 0.78
N PHE A 51 -19.34 17.05 0.89
CA PHE A 51 -20.02 16.30 1.95
C PHE A 51 -19.36 16.43 3.35
N LEU A 52 -18.15 16.98 3.43
CA LEU A 52 -17.43 17.23 4.70
C LEU A 52 -17.33 18.72 5.05
N LYS A 53 -17.76 19.61 4.18
CA LYS A 53 -17.63 21.05 4.39
C LYS A 53 -18.41 21.48 5.65
N GLY A 54 -17.74 22.18 6.56
CA GLY A 54 -18.31 22.66 7.82
C GLY A 54 -18.43 21.58 8.91
N THR A 55 -17.84 20.38 8.70
CA THR A 55 -17.84 19.30 9.72
C THR A 55 -16.61 19.34 10.63
N GLY A 56 -15.61 20.17 10.30
CA GLY A 56 -14.31 20.19 10.97
C GLY A 56 -13.41 18.97 10.67
N LYS A 57 -13.87 18.05 9.81
CA LYS A 57 -13.12 16.82 9.45
C LYS A 57 -12.36 16.99 8.16
N GLY A 58 -11.15 16.45 8.13
CA GLY A 58 -10.38 16.33 6.90
C GLY A 58 -10.71 15.07 6.11
N TRP A 59 -9.98 14.87 5.01
CA TRP A 59 -10.14 13.73 4.14
C TRP A 59 -8.80 13.19 3.64
N ILE A 60 -8.73 11.87 3.49
CA ILE A 60 -7.61 11.18 2.84
C ILE A 60 -8.17 10.41 1.66
N THR A 61 -7.61 10.63 0.48
CA THR A 61 -7.98 9.92 -0.75
C THR A 61 -6.73 9.46 -1.47
N ALA A 62 -6.87 8.43 -2.32
CA ALA A 62 -5.75 7.90 -3.06
C ALA A 62 -6.07 7.76 -4.55
N GLU A 63 -5.04 7.93 -5.36
CA GLU A 63 -5.01 7.58 -6.77
C GLU A 63 -3.93 6.51 -6.99
N TYR A 64 -4.13 5.68 -8.01
CA TYR A 64 -3.21 4.62 -8.37
C TYR A 64 -3.06 4.56 -9.88
N GLY A 65 -1.84 4.38 -10.34
CA GLY A 65 -1.54 4.21 -11.76
C GLY A 65 -0.27 3.39 -11.99
N MET A 66 -0.09 2.95 -13.23
CA MET A 66 1.12 2.29 -13.69
C MET A 66 1.71 3.01 -14.88
N LEU A 67 3.03 3.17 -14.90
CA LEU A 67 3.72 3.64 -16.10
C LEU A 67 3.59 2.60 -17.24
N PRO A 68 3.55 3.04 -18.51
CA PRO A 68 3.45 2.12 -19.65
C PRO A 68 4.56 1.05 -19.71
N CYS A 69 5.75 1.34 -19.19
CA CYS A 69 6.89 0.43 -19.13
C CYS A 69 7.10 -0.19 -17.75
N ALA A 70 6.11 -0.12 -16.87
CA ALA A 70 6.18 -0.75 -15.54
C ALA A 70 6.14 -2.29 -15.61
N THR A 71 5.67 -2.86 -16.70
CA THR A 71 5.52 -4.31 -16.94
C THR A 71 6.32 -4.74 -18.18
N ASN A 72 6.65 -6.03 -18.26
CA ASN A 72 7.38 -6.61 -19.42
C ASN A 72 6.64 -6.40 -20.76
N SER A 73 5.31 -6.48 -20.75
CA SER A 73 4.46 -6.05 -21.86
C SER A 73 3.98 -4.62 -21.58
N ARG A 74 4.01 -3.75 -22.61
CA ARG A 74 3.63 -2.35 -22.42
C ARG A 74 2.20 -2.21 -21.86
N TYR A 75 2.05 -1.66 -20.66
CA TYR A 75 0.76 -1.29 -20.07
C TYR A 75 0.15 -0.11 -20.84
N ARG A 76 -1.12 -0.22 -21.21
CA ARG A 76 -1.81 0.86 -21.94
C ARG A 76 -2.21 1.97 -20.98
N ARG A 77 -1.88 3.24 -21.32
CA ARG A 77 -2.39 4.39 -20.53
C ARG A 77 -3.91 4.43 -20.57
N GLU A 78 -4.51 4.67 -19.43
CA GLU A 78 -5.96 4.81 -19.25
C GLU A 78 -6.41 6.25 -19.61
N ILE A 79 -6.58 6.53 -20.91
CA ILE A 79 -6.88 7.89 -21.41
C ILE A 79 -8.39 8.18 -21.43
N GLY A 80 -9.25 7.19 -21.56
CA GLY A 80 -10.70 7.34 -21.69
C GLY A 80 -11.51 7.03 -20.44
N GLY A 81 -10.85 6.87 -19.30
CA GLY A 81 -11.42 6.42 -18.03
C GLY A 81 -10.55 5.34 -17.40
N ARG A 82 -10.62 5.20 -16.09
CA ARG A 82 -9.85 4.20 -15.35
C ARG A 82 -10.53 2.83 -15.43
N SER A 83 -9.74 1.76 -15.44
CA SER A 83 -10.25 0.39 -15.38
C SER A 83 -10.90 0.09 -14.03
N GLY A 84 -11.76 -0.93 -13.98
CA GLY A 84 -12.37 -1.39 -12.73
C GLY A 84 -11.30 -1.79 -11.70
N ARG A 85 -10.18 -2.40 -12.15
CA ARG A 85 -9.04 -2.74 -11.31
C ARG A 85 -8.38 -1.50 -10.70
N THR A 86 -8.15 -0.45 -11.48
CA THR A 86 -7.57 0.80 -10.99
C THR A 86 -8.47 1.43 -9.93
N TYR A 87 -9.77 1.51 -10.15
CA TYR A 87 -10.72 2.03 -9.16
C TYR A 87 -10.76 1.17 -7.89
N GLU A 88 -10.73 -0.15 -8.02
CA GLU A 88 -10.70 -1.06 -6.87
C GLU A 88 -9.46 -0.79 -6.00
N ILE A 89 -8.27 -0.73 -6.62
CA ILE A 89 -7.00 -0.49 -5.90
C ILE A 89 -6.99 0.91 -5.24
N GLN A 90 -7.45 1.95 -5.91
CA GLN A 90 -7.57 3.28 -5.33
C GLN A 90 -8.45 3.30 -4.08
N ARG A 91 -9.60 2.60 -4.13
CA ARG A 91 -10.49 2.49 -2.99
C ARG A 91 -9.87 1.72 -1.83
N LEU A 92 -9.15 0.64 -2.13
CA LEU A 92 -8.40 -0.16 -1.16
C LEU A 92 -7.36 0.72 -0.44
N ILE A 93 -6.49 1.42 -1.19
CA ILE A 93 -5.47 2.30 -0.61
C ILE A 93 -6.14 3.38 0.24
N GLY A 94 -7.11 4.09 -0.30
CA GLY A 94 -7.79 5.18 0.42
C GLY A 94 -8.48 4.72 1.71
N ARG A 95 -9.13 3.54 1.71
CA ARG A 95 -9.74 2.99 2.94
C ARG A 95 -8.69 2.65 3.98
N SER A 96 -7.62 1.98 3.57
CA SER A 96 -6.51 1.61 4.45
C SER A 96 -5.87 2.82 5.11
N LEU A 97 -5.57 3.85 4.33
CA LEU A 97 -4.91 5.07 4.83
C LEU A 97 -5.81 5.90 5.76
N ARG A 98 -7.13 5.88 5.58
CA ARG A 98 -8.07 6.55 6.50
C ARG A 98 -8.12 5.92 7.89
N MET A 99 -7.66 4.69 8.06
CA MET A 99 -7.55 4.06 9.38
C MET A 99 -6.35 4.56 10.19
N MET A 100 -5.42 5.29 9.57
CA MET A 100 -4.19 5.78 10.20
C MET A 100 -4.41 6.88 11.22
N VAL A 101 -5.46 7.67 11.08
CA VAL A 101 -5.65 8.91 11.84
C VAL A 101 -7.13 9.21 12.04
N ASP A 102 -7.47 9.82 13.17
CA ASP A 102 -8.79 10.42 13.33
C ASP A 102 -8.89 11.65 12.42
N LEU A 103 -9.76 11.58 11.43
CA LEU A 103 -9.95 12.66 10.44
C LEU A 103 -10.42 13.98 11.05
N SER A 104 -10.94 13.98 12.27
CA SER A 104 -11.31 15.20 12.99
C SER A 104 -10.10 15.97 13.52
N THR A 105 -8.93 15.33 13.63
CA THR A 105 -7.70 15.97 14.16
C THR A 105 -6.87 16.65 13.09
N ILE A 106 -7.17 16.43 11.80
CA ILE A 106 -6.37 16.97 10.70
C ILE A 106 -6.93 18.25 10.09
N GLY A 107 -8.10 18.75 10.59
CA GLY A 107 -8.77 19.95 10.07
C GLY A 107 -9.40 19.75 8.70
N GLU A 108 -10.13 20.76 8.19
CA GLU A 108 -10.79 20.69 6.88
C GLU A 108 -9.80 20.78 5.71
N ARG A 109 -8.94 19.79 5.57
CA ARG A 109 -8.01 19.63 4.44
C ARG A 109 -8.11 18.25 3.83
N THR A 110 -7.72 18.14 2.56
CA THR A 110 -7.62 16.86 1.88
C THR A 110 -6.16 16.52 1.66
N LEU A 111 -5.74 15.33 2.10
CA LEU A 111 -4.46 14.75 1.71
C LEU A 111 -4.72 13.73 0.60
N ARG A 112 -4.20 14.04 -0.59
CA ARG A 112 -4.27 13.16 -1.75
C ARG A 112 -2.98 12.38 -1.84
N VAL A 113 -3.11 11.07 -1.93
CA VAL A 113 -1.99 10.15 -2.05
C VAL A 113 -1.97 9.58 -3.47
N ASP A 114 -0.99 9.98 -4.26
CA ASP A 114 -0.80 9.50 -5.62
C ASP A 114 0.25 8.39 -5.61
N CYS A 115 -0.15 7.18 -6.04
CA CYS A 115 0.71 6.01 -6.10
C CYS A 115 0.96 5.62 -7.55
N ASP A 116 2.16 5.91 -8.06
CA ASP A 116 2.58 5.60 -9.41
C ASP A 116 3.60 4.45 -9.43
N VAL A 117 3.20 3.34 -10.03
CA VAL A 117 4.08 2.16 -10.17
C VAL A 117 5.06 2.38 -11.31
N LEU A 118 6.35 2.45 -10.98
CA LEU A 118 7.46 2.59 -11.92
C LEU A 118 7.88 1.25 -12.51
N ASN A 119 7.92 0.22 -11.66
CA ASN A 119 8.19 -1.16 -12.04
C ASN A 119 7.29 -2.10 -11.23
N ALA A 120 6.63 -3.04 -11.92
CA ALA A 120 5.66 -3.96 -11.35
C ALA A 120 6.24 -5.38 -11.37
N ASP A 121 6.52 -5.91 -10.19
CA ASP A 121 7.02 -7.27 -9.97
C ASP A 121 6.28 -7.94 -8.80
N GLY A 122 4.95 -8.03 -8.89
CA GLY A 122 4.07 -8.52 -7.82
C GLY A 122 3.90 -7.54 -6.64
N GLY A 123 2.79 -7.61 -5.93
CA GLY A 123 2.53 -6.84 -4.72
C GLY A 123 2.44 -5.32 -4.92
N THR A 124 2.08 -4.80 -6.10
CA THR A 124 2.05 -3.35 -6.36
C THR A 124 1.04 -2.61 -5.48
N ARG A 125 -0.14 -3.21 -5.20
CA ARG A 125 -1.17 -2.61 -4.33
C ARG A 125 -0.72 -2.55 -2.87
N THR A 126 -0.06 -3.58 -2.37
CA THR A 126 0.45 -3.64 -0.99
C THR A 126 1.64 -2.70 -0.79
N ALA A 127 2.55 -2.60 -1.75
CA ALA A 127 3.61 -1.61 -1.77
C ALA A 127 3.06 -0.17 -1.79
N SER A 128 1.98 0.09 -2.55
CA SER A 128 1.31 1.40 -2.59
C SER A 128 0.68 1.76 -1.24
N ILE A 129 0.07 0.79 -0.53
CA ILE A 129 -0.50 1.03 0.80
C ILE A 129 0.61 1.34 1.80
N THR A 130 1.65 0.50 1.86
CA THR A 130 2.77 0.67 2.82
C THR A 130 3.55 1.95 2.54
N GLY A 131 3.91 2.20 1.27
CA GLY A 131 4.61 3.43 0.88
C GLY A 131 3.75 4.68 1.06
N GLY A 132 2.46 4.62 0.70
CA GLY A 132 1.50 5.70 0.90
C GLY A 132 1.31 6.05 2.38
N ALA A 133 1.27 5.04 3.25
CA ALA A 133 1.16 5.22 4.69
C ALA A 133 2.39 5.93 5.28
N LEU A 134 3.59 5.52 4.89
CA LEU A 134 4.83 6.16 5.31
C LEU A 134 4.95 7.59 4.76
N ALA A 135 4.63 7.82 3.48
CA ALA A 135 4.62 9.14 2.87
C ALA A 135 3.61 10.08 3.55
N LEU A 136 2.44 9.57 3.92
CA LEU A 136 1.42 10.33 4.63
C LEU A 136 1.87 10.75 6.04
N ARG A 137 2.54 9.86 6.79
CA ARG A 137 3.20 10.22 8.05
C ARG A 137 4.22 11.35 7.86
N HIS A 138 5.05 11.23 6.82
CA HIS A 138 6.04 12.27 6.50
C HIS A 138 5.38 13.61 6.15
N ALA A 139 4.25 13.59 5.44
CA ALA A 139 3.47 14.80 5.15
C ALA A 139 2.96 15.47 6.43
N PHE A 140 2.45 14.73 7.41
CA PHE A 140 2.04 15.29 8.69
C PHE A 140 3.22 15.90 9.45
N GLN A 141 4.39 15.27 9.44
CA GLN A 141 5.61 15.84 10.05
C GLN A 141 5.99 17.17 9.41
N LYS A 142 5.96 17.26 8.06
CA LYS A 142 6.24 18.51 7.33
C LYS A 142 5.21 19.58 7.63
N LEU A 143 3.92 19.25 7.69
CA LEU A 143 2.85 20.20 8.05
C LEU A 143 3.06 20.82 9.44
N VAL A 144 3.53 20.04 10.40
CA VAL A 144 3.86 20.55 11.76
C VAL A 144 5.12 21.42 11.69
N THR A 145 6.16 20.97 11.02
CA THR A 145 7.42 21.73 10.88
C THR A 145 7.21 23.07 10.18
N ASP A 146 6.34 23.11 9.18
CA ASP A 146 5.99 24.34 8.44
C ASP A 146 4.98 25.23 9.18
N GLY A 147 4.54 24.85 10.38
CA GLY A 147 3.55 25.58 11.16
C GLY A 147 2.13 25.59 10.58
N LYS A 148 1.84 24.71 9.60
CA LYS A 148 0.51 24.53 8.99
C LYS A 148 -0.41 23.64 9.83
N MET A 149 0.15 22.92 10.82
CA MET A 149 -0.55 22.09 11.78
C MET A 149 0.09 22.31 13.16
N ALA A 150 -0.72 22.43 14.20
CA ALA A 150 -0.22 22.73 15.54
C ALA A 150 0.59 21.59 16.16
N GLU A 151 0.16 20.36 15.94
CA GLU A 151 0.78 19.15 16.49
C GLU A 151 0.56 17.94 15.57
N MET A 152 1.39 16.92 15.74
CA MET A 152 1.21 15.64 15.04
C MET A 152 -0.09 14.98 15.49
N PRO A 153 -0.96 14.53 14.57
CA PRO A 153 -2.07 13.69 14.94
C PRO A 153 -1.56 12.34 15.47
N ALA A 154 -2.35 11.70 16.33
CA ALA A 154 -2.06 10.33 16.74
C ALA A 154 -2.13 9.42 15.52
N ILE A 155 -1.00 8.82 15.13
CA ILE A 155 -0.87 7.96 13.95
C ILE A 155 -0.92 6.50 14.40
N LEU A 156 -1.86 5.76 13.84
CA LEU A 156 -1.87 4.30 13.86
C LEU A 156 -1.10 3.80 12.61
N PRO A 157 0.04 3.15 12.75
CA PRO A 157 0.78 2.59 11.63
C PRO A 157 -0.09 1.65 10.78
N VAL A 158 0.10 1.66 9.47
CA VAL A 158 -0.57 0.75 8.54
C VAL A 158 0.47 0.19 7.58
N ALA A 159 0.43 -1.12 7.37
CA ALA A 159 1.23 -1.78 6.35
C ALA A 159 0.43 -2.91 5.68
N ALA A 160 0.87 -3.31 4.50
CA ALA A 160 0.21 -4.32 3.69
C ALA A 160 1.24 -5.23 3.01
N ILE A 161 0.88 -6.49 2.81
CA ILE A 161 1.71 -7.49 2.17
C ILE A 161 0.87 -8.44 1.30
N SER A 162 1.47 -9.00 0.24
CA SER A 162 0.91 -10.11 -0.51
C SER A 162 1.41 -11.45 0.06
N VAL A 163 0.54 -12.43 0.05
CA VAL A 163 0.86 -13.82 0.35
C VAL A 163 0.09 -14.71 -0.62
N GLY A 164 0.52 -15.93 -0.83
CA GLY A 164 -0.22 -16.86 -1.69
C GLY A 164 0.19 -18.31 -1.48
N ILE A 165 -0.55 -19.22 -2.12
CA ILE A 165 -0.22 -20.64 -2.16
C ILE A 165 0.36 -20.95 -3.53
N ILE A 166 1.53 -21.56 -3.56
CA ILE A 166 2.25 -21.93 -4.77
C ILE A 166 2.73 -23.37 -4.61
N ASP A 167 2.32 -24.25 -5.52
CA ASP A 167 2.66 -25.69 -5.46
C ASP A 167 2.31 -26.30 -4.08
N GLY A 168 1.19 -25.89 -3.48
CA GLY A 168 0.72 -26.36 -2.16
C GLY A 168 1.45 -25.77 -0.95
N GLU A 169 2.35 -24.79 -1.13
CA GLU A 169 3.07 -24.12 -0.04
C GLU A 169 2.66 -22.66 0.10
N ALA A 170 2.38 -22.22 1.33
CA ALA A 170 2.13 -20.81 1.62
C ALA A 170 3.44 -20.01 1.53
N CYS A 171 3.42 -18.88 0.79
CA CYS A 171 4.57 -18.04 0.50
C CYS A 171 4.27 -16.57 0.80
N LEU A 172 5.24 -15.89 1.43
CA LEU A 172 5.18 -14.47 1.77
C LEU A 172 5.74 -13.63 0.62
N ASP A 173 5.12 -12.47 0.36
CA ASP A 173 5.61 -11.41 -0.52
C ASP A 173 5.93 -11.90 -1.93
N LEU A 174 4.89 -12.22 -2.70
CA LEU A 174 5.00 -12.80 -4.03
C LEU A 174 5.62 -11.82 -5.04
N ASP A 175 6.61 -12.27 -5.82
CA ASP A 175 6.98 -11.60 -7.05
C ASP A 175 6.02 -11.95 -8.20
N TYR A 176 6.15 -11.28 -9.35
CA TYR A 176 5.24 -11.49 -10.48
C TYR A 176 5.25 -12.95 -10.99
N SER A 177 6.40 -13.60 -11.00
CA SER A 177 6.51 -14.99 -11.48
C SER A 177 5.85 -15.97 -10.53
N GLU A 178 5.75 -15.64 -9.26
CA GLU A 178 5.06 -16.39 -8.22
C GLU A 178 3.55 -16.10 -8.26
N ASP A 179 3.18 -14.81 -8.24
CA ASP A 179 1.80 -14.31 -8.28
C ASP A 179 1.01 -14.84 -9.50
N SER A 180 1.62 -14.81 -10.69
CA SER A 180 0.96 -15.24 -11.95
C SER A 180 0.64 -16.73 -12.04
N ARG A 181 1.10 -17.57 -11.12
CA ARG A 181 0.85 -19.01 -11.06
C ARG A 181 0.42 -19.49 -9.68
N ALA A 182 0.14 -18.57 -8.78
CA ALA A 182 -0.37 -18.92 -7.46
C ALA A 182 -1.74 -19.59 -7.56
N ASP A 183 -1.92 -20.68 -6.83
CA ASP A 183 -3.23 -21.35 -6.68
C ASP A 183 -4.20 -20.48 -5.86
N VAL A 184 -3.64 -19.71 -4.93
CA VAL A 184 -4.34 -18.68 -4.13
C VAL A 184 -3.47 -17.45 -4.06
N ASP A 185 -4.03 -16.28 -4.39
CA ASP A 185 -3.43 -14.99 -4.12
C ASP A 185 -4.19 -14.27 -3.01
N ALA A 186 -3.48 -13.60 -2.12
CA ALA A 186 -4.09 -12.84 -1.06
C ALA A 186 -3.27 -11.59 -0.70
N ASN A 187 -4.01 -10.54 -0.32
CA ASN A 187 -3.45 -9.26 0.10
C ASN A 187 -4.02 -8.91 1.47
N PHE A 188 -3.15 -8.64 2.42
CA PHE A 188 -3.49 -8.35 3.80
C PHE A 188 -3.06 -6.94 4.17
N VAL A 189 -3.92 -6.22 4.86
CA VAL A 189 -3.65 -4.89 5.41
C VAL A 189 -3.90 -4.93 6.92
N MET A 190 -2.91 -4.53 7.70
CA MET A 190 -2.99 -4.56 9.16
C MET A 190 -2.55 -3.21 9.76
N SER A 191 -3.12 -2.86 10.89
CA SER A 191 -2.72 -1.73 11.71
C SER A 191 -1.66 -2.14 12.75
N GLY A 192 -0.88 -1.16 13.23
CA GLY A 192 0.23 -1.39 14.16
C GLY A 192 -0.17 -1.90 15.54
N ASP A 193 -1.46 -1.95 15.85
CA ASP A 193 -2.02 -2.60 17.04
C ASP A 193 -2.46 -4.05 16.80
N GLY A 194 -2.08 -4.63 15.64
CA GLY A 194 -2.33 -6.03 15.30
C GLY A 194 -3.73 -6.34 14.76
N ARG A 195 -4.53 -5.33 14.39
CA ARG A 195 -5.88 -5.52 13.84
C ARG A 195 -5.89 -5.48 12.32
N TRP A 196 -6.66 -6.37 11.71
CA TRP A 196 -6.85 -6.40 10.27
C TRP A 196 -7.74 -5.25 9.81
N ILE A 197 -7.29 -4.55 8.76
CA ILE A 197 -8.05 -3.48 8.11
C ILE A 197 -8.80 -4.02 6.91
N GLU A 198 -8.11 -4.82 6.09
CA GLU A 198 -8.71 -5.45 4.90
C GLU A 198 -7.96 -6.75 4.58
N ILE A 199 -8.71 -7.75 4.14
CA ILE A 199 -8.20 -9.02 3.65
C ILE A 199 -8.89 -9.30 2.31
N GLN A 200 -8.11 -9.46 1.26
CA GLN A 200 -8.59 -9.91 -0.05
C GLN A 200 -7.89 -11.23 -0.36
N SER A 201 -8.64 -12.28 -0.64
CA SER A 201 -8.09 -13.59 -0.99
C SER A 201 -8.92 -14.23 -2.09
N THR A 202 -8.27 -14.72 -3.12
CA THR A 202 -8.90 -15.32 -4.29
C THR A 202 -8.24 -16.65 -4.61
N ALA A 203 -9.05 -17.68 -4.84
CA ALA A 203 -8.60 -18.96 -5.39
C ALA A 203 -8.68 -18.90 -6.93
N GLU A 204 -7.59 -19.21 -7.62
CA GLU A 204 -7.51 -19.15 -9.08
C GLU A 204 -7.90 -20.49 -9.74
N GLY A 205 -7.82 -21.61 -9.05
CA GLY A 205 -8.12 -22.95 -9.60
C GLY A 205 -9.11 -23.74 -8.79
N ALA A 206 -8.80 -24.03 -7.53
CA ALA A 206 -9.60 -24.80 -6.61
C ALA A 206 -9.79 -24.06 -5.29
N PRO A 207 -10.93 -24.22 -4.60
CA PRO A 207 -11.14 -23.64 -3.28
C PRO A 207 -10.02 -24.01 -2.30
N PHE A 208 -9.58 -23.07 -1.48
CA PHE A 208 -8.60 -23.29 -0.41
C PHE A 208 -9.29 -23.54 0.94
N SER A 209 -8.61 -24.24 1.83
CA SER A 209 -9.14 -24.64 3.13
C SER A 209 -8.99 -23.52 4.18
N SER A 210 -9.65 -23.71 5.34
CA SER A 210 -9.44 -22.83 6.50
C SER A 210 -8.02 -22.93 7.06
N GLU A 211 -7.34 -24.06 6.91
CA GLU A 211 -5.95 -24.28 7.32
C GLU A 211 -4.99 -23.50 6.42
N ASP A 212 -5.26 -23.49 5.12
CA ASP A 212 -4.54 -22.64 4.16
C ASP A 212 -4.70 -21.18 4.50
N PHE A 213 -5.92 -20.72 4.78
CA PHE A 213 -6.18 -19.33 5.17
C PHE A 213 -5.45 -18.94 6.46
N LEU A 214 -5.40 -19.81 7.45
CA LEU A 214 -4.65 -19.58 8.67
C LEU A 214 -3.14 -19.47 8.41
N SER A 215 -2.61 -20.33 7.54
CA SER A 215 -1.20 -20.31 7.13
C SER A 215 -0.84 -18.99 6.42
N LEU A 216 -1.69 -18.51 5.49
CA LEU A 216 -1.54 -17.22 4.82
C LEU A 216 -1.60 -16.06 5.82
N THR A 217 -2.54 -16.09 6.76
CA THR A 217 -2.71 -15.07 7.81
C THR A 217 -1.47 -14.96 8.68
N ASN A 218 -0.92 -16.07 9.15
CA ASN A 218 0.30 -16.09 9.97
C ASN A 218 1.52 -15.52 9.22
N LEU A 219 1.68 -15.85 7.95
CA LEU A 219 2.74 -15.28 7.11
C LEU A 219 2.54 -13.78 6.87
N ALA A 220 1.31 -13.36 6.61
CA ALA A 220 0.99 -11.95 6.42
C ALA A 220 1.29 -11.13 7.69
N GLU A 221 0.89 -11.61 8.86
CA GLU A 221 1.19 -10.99 10.14
C GLU A 221 2.70 -10.86 10.37
N LYS A 222 3.47 -11.92 10.13
CA LYS A 222 4.93 -11.89 10.19
C LYS A 222 5.50 -10.81 9.27
N GLY A 223 5.14 -10.83 7.98
CA GLY A 223 5.69 -9.89 7.00
C GLY A 223 5.31 -8.43 7.28
N ILE A 224 4.08 -8.17 7.74
CA ILE A 224 3.63 -6.83 8.12
C ILE A 224 4.39 -6.34 9.36
N ASN A 225 4.64 -7.19 10.35
CA ASN A 225 5.43 -6.83 11.52
C ASN A 225 6.88 -6.46 11.15
N GLU A 226 7.48 -7.13 10.16
CA GLU A 226 8.78 -6.74 9.60
C GLU A 226 8.70 -5.37 8.90
N LEU A 227 7.61 -5.06 8.19
CA LEU A 227 7.40 -3.74 7.56
C LEU A 227 7.18 -2.62 8.59
N PHE A 228 6.65 -2.92 9.76
CA PHE A 228 6.52 -1.91 10.82
C PHE A 228 7.85 -1.44 11.39
N GLU A 229 8.97 -2.12 11.16
CA GLU A 229 10.30 -1.62 11.51
C GLU A 229 10.64 -0.29 10.80
N PHE A 230 10.08 -0.04 9.61
CA PHE A 230 10.25 1.22 8.88
C PHE A 230 9.43 2.40 9.47
N TRP A 231 8.62 2.13 10.49
CA TRP A 231 7.88 3.17 11.21
C TRP A 231 8.64 3.74 12.42
N LYS A 232 9.71 3.10 12.82
CA LYS A 232 10.60 3.55 13.92
C LYS A 232 11.51 4.66 13.41
#